data_0d72a07b87eb72371f1eea8b547542c3
#
_entry.id   0d72a07b87eb72371f1eea8b547542c3
#
_cell.length_a   1.000
_cell.length_b   1.000
_cell.length_c   1.000
_cell.angle_alpha   90.00
_cell.angle_beta   90.00
_cell.angle_gamma   90.00
#
_symmetry.space_group_name_H-M   'P 1'
#
loop_
_entity.id
_entity.type
_entity.pdbx_description
1 polymer ?
#
loop_
_entity_poly.entity_id
_entity_poly.type
_entity_poly.pdbx_seq_one_letter_code
_entity_poly.pdbx_strand_id
1 'polypeptide(L)'
;MVKGAILRQGRQLLFVALTVALGISLATAMLNVMFDVGEKVNQELKAFGANITVTSKNSSILKDIYGLDDESAPKEYLKESDLGQIKTIFWTNNIVALSPHLNGHVTLDNGVSVPVSGTWFDHKMDLPTGEVFVTGEQYLKSWWQVDGEWPEEKEENSVLVGKDLAASLHVKKGDTLYYTNKDGTKGSFIVSGILTGGGEEDGEIIAYLPAVQKALGLEGKVDTVTVSAMTTPENELARRAAANPKSLSIKEYEIWYCTSYVSSIAYQIEEVIHGSVARPVRQIAESEGRILDKTQLLMLLITVLSLLSATMGVSNLVSANIMERSRELGLLKALGATDVSVIILVLSEIFMAGLAGGILGYFVGLGFAQIIGHAVFGSGIAVNLIVIPILIVLLILMILLGSLPAIRSILRLRPAIVLHGR
;
A
#
# COMPACT_ATOMS: atom_id res chain seq x y z
N MET A 1 40.55 -18.91 22.22
CA MET A 1 40.58 -17.63 22.96
C MET A 1 39.19 -16.97 22.98
N VAL A 2 38.51 -16.76 21.85
CA VAL A 2 37.17 -16.09 21.77
C VAL A 2 36.09 -16.76 22.64
N LYS A 3 36.01 -18.11 22.63
CA LYS A 3 35.01 -18.88 23.40
C LYS A 3 35.15 -18.70 24.94
N GLY A 4 36.38 -18.54 25.46
CA GLY A 4 36.64 -18.29 26.86
C GLY A 4 36.34 -16.84 27.29
N ALA A 5 36.56 -15.89 26.40
CA ALA A 5 36.25 -14.47 26.63
C ALA A 5 34.73 -14.23 26.65
N ILE A 6 33.97 -14.90 25.78
CA ILE A 6 32.49 -14.81 25.74
C ILE A 6 31.85 -15.30 27.04
N LEU A 7 32.34 -16.41 27.60
CA LEU A 7 31.81 -16.96 28.87
C LEU A 7 32.13 -16.06 30.08
N ARG A 8 33.26 -15.36 30.08
CA ARG A 8 33.72 -14.52 31.19
C ARG A 8 33.10 -13.10 31.15
N GLN A 9 32.63 -12.64 29.98
CA GLN A 9 32.11 -11.30 29.76
C GLN A 9 30.67 -11.29 29.20
N GLY A 10 29.94 -12.39 29.38
CA GLY A 10 28.61 -12.60 28.85
C GLY A 10 27.65 -11.44 29.13
N ARG A 11 27.76 -10.79 30.31
CA ARG A 11 26.88 -9.67 30.66
C ARG A 11 27.11 -8.43 29.82
N GLN A 12 28.35 -8.07 29.51
CA GLN A 12 28.65 -6.88 28.72
C GLN A 12 28.32 -7.10 27.23
N LEU A 13 28.69 -8.27 26.69
CA LEU A 13 28.34 -8.67 25.34
C LEU A 13 26.81 -8.78 25.14
N LEU A 14 26.09 -9.18 26.21
CA LEU A 14 24.64 -9.19 26.22
C LEU A 14 24.05 -7.78 26.05
N PHE A 15 24.59 -6.76 26.75
CA PHE A 15 24.14 -5.38 26.60
C PHE A 15 24.42 -4.83 25.18
N VAL A 16 25.58 -5.16 24.60
CA VAL A 16 25.87 -4.82 23.20
C VAL A 16 24.86 -5.50 22.27
N ALA A 17 24.62 -6.79 22.46
CA ALA A 17 23.64 -7.54 21.66
C ALA A 17 22.22 -6.96 21.78
N LEU A 18 21.79 -6.59 22.99
CA LEU A 18 20.47 -5.96 23.22
C LEU A 18 20.37 -4.59 22.54
N THR A 19 21.40 -3.76 22.63
CA THR A 19 21.44 -2.44 21.98
C THR A 19 21.37 -2.58 20.45
N VAL A 20 22.10 -3.53 19.89
CA VAL A 20 22.02 -3.86 18.46
C VAL A 20 20.65 -4.41 18.11
N ALA A 21 20.10 -5.29 18.95
CA ALA A 21 18.77 -5.86 18.73
C ALA A 21 17.68 -4.78 18.68
N LEU A 22 17.72 -3.80 19.57
CA LEU A 22 16.76 -2.68 19.57
C LEU A 22 16.89 -1.84 18.30
N GLY A 23 18.09 -1.48 17.89
CA GLY A 23 18.31 -0.70 16.65
C GLY A 23 17.87 -1.45 15.39
N ILE A 24 18.24 -2.73 15.28
CA ILE A 24 17.88 -3.57 14.14
C ILE A 24 16.37 -3.91 14.16
N SER A 25 15.74 -4.09 15.33
CA SER A 25 14.31 -4.39 15.40
C SER A 25 13.46 -3.23 14.85
N LEU A 26 13.79 -2.01 15.23
CA LEU A 26 13.08 -0.84 14.72
C LEU A 26 13.35 -0.62 13.23
N ALA A 27 14.60 -0.82 12.77
CA ALA A 27 14.93 -0.77 11.34
C ALA A 27 14.18 -1.85 10.55
N THR A 28 14.10 -3.08 11.07
CA THR A 28 13.35 -4.18 10.45
C THR A 28 11.86 -3.85 10.33
N ALA A 29 11.26 -3.35 11.41
CA ALA A 29 9.85 -2.98 11.41
C ALA A 29 9.57 -1.88 10.39
N MET A 30 10.33 -0.78 10.43
CA MET A 30 10.11 0.37 9.54
C MET A 30 10.35 0.05 8.07
N LEU A 31 11.41 -0.72 7.77
CA LEU A 31 11.68 -1.11 6.38
C LEU A 31 10.62 -2.06 5.82
N ASN A 32 10.17 -3.07 6.58
CA ASN A 32 9.10 -3.95 6.10
C ASN A 32 7.79 -3.18 5.89
N VAL A 33 7.40 -2.31 6.82
CA VAL A 33 6.21 -1.45 6.66
C VAL A 33 6.37 -0.54 5.43
N MET A 34 7.54 0.07 5.25
CA MET A 34 7.80 0.97 4.12
C MET A 34 7.65 0.26 2.76
N PHE A 35 8.21 -0.94 2.62
CA PHE A 35 8.14 -1.71 1.38
C PHE A 35 6.74 -2.29 1.15
N ASP A 36 6.08 -2.81 2.18
CA ASP A 36 4.75 -3.41 2.06
C ASP A 36 3.69 -2.36 1.68
N VAL A 37 3.68 -1.22 2.36
CA VAL A 37 2.76 -0.12 2.05
C VAL A 37 3.00 0.42 0.64
N GLY A 38 4.28 0.60 0.24
CA GLY A 38 4.62 1.03 -1.11
C GLY A 38 4.20 0.03 -2.19
N GLU A 39 4.29 -1.26 -1.92
CA GLU A 39 3.93 -2.32 -2.86
C GLU A 39 2.42 -2.50 -2.97
N LYS A 40 1.68 -2.45 -1.85
CA LYS A 40 0.21 -2.48 -1.84
C LYS A 40 -0.38 -1.31 -2.61
N VAL A 41 0.09 -0.10 -2.37
CA VAL A 41 -0.37 1.07 -3.13
C VAL A 41 0.01 0.97 -4.61
N ASN A 42 1.21 0.49 -4.94
CA ASN A 42 1.61 0.30 -6.32
C ASN A 42 0.80 -0.82 -7.02
N GLN A 43 0.36 -1.83 -6.27
CA GLN A 43 -0.57 -2.86 -6.77
C GLN A 43 -1.97 -2.30 -6.96
N GLU A 44 -2.49 -1.55 -5.99
CA GLU A 44 -3.78 -0.85 -6.14
C GLU A 44 -3.75 0.11 -7.34
N LEU A 45 -2.66 0.84 -7.55
CA LEU A 45 -2.50 1.72 -8.71
C LEU A 45 -2.36 0.95 -10.04
N LYS A 46 -1.74 -0.21 -10.05
CA LYS A 46 -1.68 -1.12 -11.22
C LYS A 46 -2.99 -1.85 -11.44
N ALA A 47 -3.71 -2.08 -10.36
CA ALA A 47 -5.01 -2.73 -10.34
C ALA A 47 -6.12 -1.87 -10.95
N PHE A 48 -5.93 -0.56 -11.12
CA PHE A 48 -6.84 0.26 -11.88
C PHE A 48 -6.59 0.06 -13.38
N GLY A 49 -7.21 -0.96 -13.97
CA GLY A 49 -7.37 -1.06 -15.44
C GLY A 49 -8.08 0.17 -16.00
N ALA A 50 -8.90 0.84 -15.17
CA ALA A 50 -9.49 2.14 -15.45
C ALA A 50 -8.52 3.28 -15.15
N ASN A 51 -8.44 4.25 -16.06
CA ASN A 51 -7.62 5.45 -15.87
C ASN A 51 -8.45 6.74 -15.79
N ILE A 52 -9.79 6.64 -15.89
CA ILE A 52 -10.74 7.74 -15.73
C ILE A 52 -11.87 7.28 -14.81
N THR A 53 -12.23 8.12 -13.85
CA THR A 53 -13.41 7.93 -13.00
C THR A 53 -14.40 9.05 -13.28
N VAL A 54 -15.65 8.71 -13.56
CA VAL A 54 -16.74 9.63 -13.82
C VAL A 54 -17.72 9.59 -12.67
N THR A 55 -18.02 10.72 -12.06
CA THR A 55 -18.95 10.87 -10.94
C THR A 55 -19.92 12.02 -11.20
N SER A 56 -21.00 12.13 -10.43
CA SER A 56 -21.84 13.32 -10.47
C SER A 56 -21.06 14.55 -9.97
N LYS A 57 -21.31 15.70 -10.60
CA LYS A 57 -20.64 16.97 -10.29
C LYS A 57 -20.84 17.40 -8.83
N ASN A 58 -22.04 17.22 -8.30
CA ASN A 58 -22.34 17.66 -6.93
C ASN A 58 -21.74 16.74 -5.87
N SER A 59 -21.69 15.42 -6.10
CA SER A 59 -21.00 14.49 -5.20
C SER A 59 -19.49 14.74 -5.19
N SER A 60 -18.91 15.08 -6.32
CA SER A 60 -17.48 15.43 -6.42
C SER A 60 -17.13 16.70 -5.63
N ILE A 61 -17.95 17.76 -5.74
CA ILE A 61 -17.72 19.03 -5.04
C ILE A 61 -17.79 18.86 -3.52
N LEU A 62 -18.75 18.07 -3.03
CA LEU A 62 -18.90 17.80 -1.60
C LEU A 62 -17.69 17.05 -1.03
N LYS A 63 -17.20 16.05 -1.75
CA LYS A 63 -15.99 15.31 -1.36
C LYS A 63 -14.74 16.20 -1.32
N ASP A 64 -14.60 17.12 -2.29
CA ASP A 64 -13.46 18.03 -2.39
C ASP A 64 -13.45 19.12 -1.31
N ILE A 65 -14.64 19.63 -0.91
CA ILE A 65 -14.74 20.74 0.06
C ILE A 65 -14.71 20.24 1.49
N TYR A 66 -15.37 19.12 1.77
CA TYR A 66 -15.59 18.66 3.14
C TYR A 66 -14.73 17.46 3.54
N GLY A 67 -14.09 16.77 2.58
CA GLY A 67 -13.24 15.60 2.87
C GLY A 67 -13.98 14.44 3.55
N LEU A 68 -15.31 14.50 3.60
CA LEU A 68 -16.18 13.55 4.28
C LEU A 68 -17.04 12.85 3.24
N ASP A 69 -17.05 11.55 3.27
CA ASP A 69 -18.16 10.77 2.74
C ASP A 69 -19.34 10.94 3.71
N ASP A 70 -19.97 12.12 3.66
CA ASP A 70 -21.14 12.41 4.50
C ASP A 70 -22.35 11.69 3.90
N GLU A 71 -22.68 10.52 4.47
CA GLU A 71 -23.85 9.75 4.08
C GLU A 71 -25.17 10.53 4.25
N SER A 72 -25.15 11.67 4.94
CA SER A 72 -26.32 12.52 5.17
C SER A 72 -26.56 13.54 4.06
N ALA A 73 -25.60 13.80 3.17
CA ALA A 73 -25.77 14.71 2.04
C ALA A 73 -26.56 14.02 0.91
N PRO A 74 -27.49 14.73 0.23
CA PRO A 74 -28.21 14.15 -0.90
C PRO A 74 -27.25 13.79 -2.02
N LYS A 75 -27.04 12.47 -2.22
CA LYS A 75 -26.21 11.97 -3.32
C LYS A 75 -26.94 12.22 -4.65
N GLU A 76 -26.30 12.87 -5.58
CA GLU A 76 -26.73 12.89 -6.98
C GLU A 76 -26.08 11.74 -7.72
N TYR A 77 -26.90 11.06 -8.50
CA TYR A 77 -26.50 9.88 -9.26
C TYR A 77 -26.41 10.21 -10.76
N LEU A 78 -25.55 9.53 -11.48
CA LEU A 78 -25.55 9.48 -12.92
C LEU A 78 -26.69 8.57 -13.40
N LYS A 79 -27.15 8.77 -14.62
CA LYS A 79 -28.15 7.90 -15.24
C LYS A 79 -27.48 6.78 -16.03
N GLU A 80 -27.87 5.55 -15.77
CA GLU A 80 -27.37 4.38 -16.51
C GLU A 80 -27.61 4.51 -18.02
N SER A 81 -28.77 5.08 -18.43
CA SER A 81 -29.12 5.32 -19.82
C SER A 81 -28.12 6.19 -20.59
N ASP A 82 -27.40 7.04 -19.91
CA ASP A 82 -26.49 8.02 -20.54
C ASP A 82 -25.09 7.43 -20.75
N LEU A 83 -24.77 6.26 -20.16
CA LEU A 83 -23.43 5.69 -20.22
C LEU A 83 -22.98 5.32 -21.64
N GLY A 84 -23.92 4.94 -22.50
CA GLY A 84 -23.64 4.67 -23.91
C GLY A 84 -23.05 5.89 -24.68
N GLN A 85 -23.31 7.10 -24.18
CA GLN A 85 -22.79 8.33 -24.79
C GLN A 85 -21.25 8.44 -24.65
N ILE A 86 -20.62 7.75 -23.68
CA ILE A 86 -19.16 7.68 -23.57
C ILE A 86 -18.53 7.14 -24.87
N LYS A 87 -19.24 6.27 -25.58
CA LYS A 87 -18.79 5.71 -26.85
C LYS A 87 -19.15 6.56 -28.08
N THR A 88 -19.62 7.80 -27.88
CA THR A 88 -19.87 8.76 -28.97
C THR A 88 -18.87 9.90 -29.04
N ILE A 89 -17.91 9.96 -28.13
CA ILE A 89 -16.84 10.99 -28.10
C ILE A 89 -15.88 10.83 -29.30
N PHE A 90 -15.09 11.85 -29.57
CA PHE A 90 -14.07 11.80 -30.62
C PHE A 90 -13.10 10.63 -30.43
N TRP A 91 -12.72 10.33 -29.18
CA TRP A 91 -11.80 9.24 -28.82
C TRP A 91 -12.51 7.90 -28.53
N THR A 92 -13.66 7.65 -29.14
CA THR A 92 -14.45 6.40 -28.93
C THR A 92 -13.63 5.13 -29.09
N ASN A 93 -12.75 5.07 -30.11
CA ASN A 93 -11.91 3.90 -30.37
C ASN A 93 -10.82 3.68 -29.32
N ASN A 94 -10.50 4.69 -28.52
CA ASN A 94 -9.56 4.59 -27.42
C ASN A 94 -10.20 4.07 -26.14
N ILE A 95 -11.54 4.10 -26.02
CA ILE A 95 -12.25 3.52 -24.88
C ILE A 95 -12.24 1.99 -25.01
N VAL A 96 -11.47 1.36 -24.15
CA VAL A 96 -11.25 -0.11 -24.13
C VAL A 96 -12.37 -0.82 -23.36
N ALA A 97 -12.69 -0.31 -22.17
CA ALA A 97 -13.74 -0.85 -21.33
C ALA A 97 -14.29 0.23 -20.39
N LEU A 98 -15.50 0.03 -19.91
CA LEU A 98 -16.11 0.85 -18.86
C LEU A 98 -17.00 -0.04 -17.97
N SER A 99 -17.18 0.37 -16.72
CA SER A 99 -18.12 -0.29 -15.82
C SER A 99 -18.73 0.71 -14.85
N PRO A 100 -20.05 0.70 -14.66
CA PRO A 100 -20.72 1.49 -13.65
C PRO A 100 -20.60 0.82 -12.29
N HIS A 101 -20.65 1.64 -11.23
CA HIS A 101 -20.72 1.18 -9.84
C HIS A 101 -21.87 1.89 -9.13
N LEU A 102 -22.62 1.13 -8.34
CA LEU A 102 -23.62 1.63 -7.40
C LEU A 102 -23.32 1.03 -6.03
N ASN A 103 -22.79 1.83 -5.14
CA ASN A 103 -22.37 1.38 -3.82
C ASN A 103 -23.43 1.70 -2.76
N GLY A 104 -23.66 0.74 -1.86
CA GLY A 104 -24.60 0.88 -0.76
C GLY A 104 -24.44 -0.20 0.30
N HIS A 105 -25.42 -0.28 1.18
CA HIS A 105 -25.46 -1.31 2.23
C HIS A 105 -26.80 -2.03 2.19
N VAL A 106 -26.77 -3.33 2.39
CA VAL A 106 -27.96 -4.16 2.56
C VAL A 106 -27.93 -4.82 3.93
N THR A 107 -29.09 -4.99 4.55
CA THR A 107 -29.21 -5.69 5.82
C THR A 107 -29.63 -7.13 5.57
N LEU A 108 -28.78 -8.07 5.93
CA LEU A 108 -29.07 -9.49 5.84
C LEU A 108 -30.10 -9.89 6.91
N ASP A 109 -30.80 -11.03 6.69
CA ASP A 109 -31.81 -11.54 7.62
C ASP A 109 -31.28 -11.83 9.03
N ASN A 110 -29.96 -12.01 9.18
CA ASN A 110 -29.29 -12.13 10.47
C ASN A 110 -29.04 -10.78 11.19
N GLY A 111 -29.51 -9.66 10.61
CA GLY A 111 -29.35 -8.31 11.16
C GLY A 111 -28.00 -7.65 10.87
N VAL A 112 -27.10 -8.31 10.15
CA VAL A 112 -25.79 -7.74 9.80
C VAL A 112 -25.95 -6.84 8.57
N SER A 113 -25.48 -5.59 8.66
CA SER A 113 -25.37 -4.69 7.52
C SER A 113 -24.06 -4.96 6.79
N VAL A 114 -24.13 -5.25 5.49
CA VAL A 114 -22.98 -5.56 4.64
C VAL A 114 -22.91 -4.59 3.47
N PRO A 115 -21.72 -4.16 3.07
CA PRO A 115 -21.54 -3.34 1.88
C PRO A 115 -21.84 -4.16 0.62
N VAL A 116 -22.49 -3.52 -0.34
CA VAL A 116 -22.82 -4.12 -1.64
C VAL A 116 -22.46 -3.14 -2.75
N SER A 117 -21.83 -3.65 -3.79
CA SER A 117 -21.51 -2.92 -5.01
C SER A 117 -22.21 -3.55 -6.21
N GLY A 118 -23.02 -2.76 -6.92
CA GLY A 118 -23.66 -3.15 -8.15
C GLY A 118 -22.83 -2.74 -9.35
N THR A 119 -22.54 -3.67 -10.26
CA THR A 119 -21.67 -3.40 -11.42
C THR A 119 -22.08 -4.25 -12.63
N TRP A 120 -21.41 -4.02 -13.76
CA TRP A 120 -21.48 -4.90 -14.93
C TRP A 120 -20.29 -5.85 -14.94
N PHE A 121 -20.52 -7.13 -15.21
CA PHE A 121 -19.43 -8.12 -15.31
C PHE A 121 -18.98 -8.34 -16.76
N ASP A 122 -19.91 -8.75 -17.63
CA ASP A 122 -19.75 -8.98 -19.09
C ASP A 122 -20.97 -8.44 -19.82
N HIS A 123 -21.07 -7.10 -19.88
CA HIS A 123 -22.23 -6.38 -20.38
C HIS A 123 -22.12 -6.08 -21.87
N LYS A 124 -23.22 -6.31 -22.60
CA LYS A 124 -23.36 -5.98 -24.02
C LYS A 124 -24.17 -4.71 -24.18
N MET A 125 -23.50 -3.65 -24.60
CA MET A 125 -24.09 -2.35 -24.83
C MET A 125 -24.30 -2.13 -26.34
N ASP A 126 -25.55 -1.88 -26.75
CA ASP A 126 -25.86 -1.47 -28.10
C ASP A 126 -25.53 0.00 -28.28
N LEU A 127 -24.62 0.30 -29.19
CA LEU A 127 -24.21 1.67 -29.47
C LEU A 127 -25.14 2.34 -30.51
N PRO A 128 -25.25 3.69 -30.47
CA PRO A 128 -26.02 4.43 -31.50
C PRO A 128 -25.53 4.19 -32.90
N THR A 129 -24.30 3.73 -33.09
CA THR A 129 -23.71 3.36 -34.39
C THR A 129 -24.21 2.02 -34.93
N GLY A 130 -24.94 1.24 -34.14
CA GLY A 130 -25.37 -0.13 -34.45
C GLY A 130 -24.35 -1.21 -34.15
N GLU A 131 -23.21 -0.86 -33.55
CA GLU A 131 -22.20 -1.80 -33.06
C GLU A 131 -22.52 -2.24 -31.65
N VAL A 132 -22.11 -3.47 -31.28
CA VAL A 132 -22.20 -3.98 -29.93
C VAL A 132 -20.86 -3.81 -29.23
N PHE A 133 -20.84 -3.08 -28.12
CA PHE A 133 -19.68 -2.90 -27.28
C PHE A 133 -19.77 -3.78 -26.03
N VAL A 134 -18.83 -4.69 -25.88
CA VAL A 134 -18.77 -5.59 -24.72
C VAL A 134 -17.87 -4.99 -23.67
N THR A 135 -18.34 -4.89 -22.43
CA THR A 135 -17.64 -4.17 -21.36
C THR A 135 -18.02 -4.70 -19.97
N GLY A 136 -17.31 -4.27 -18.93
CA GLY A 136 -17.56 -4.65 -17.54
C GLY A 136 -16.29 -4.97 -16.76
N GLU A 137 -16.46 -5.44 -15.53
CA GLU A 137 -15.35 -5.69 -14.59
C GLU A 137 -14.37 -6.77 -15.07
N GLN A 138 -14.82 -7.76 -15.80
CA GLN A 138 -13.94 -8.80 -16.36
C GLN A 138 -12.87 -8.22 -17.29
N TYR A 139 -13.18 -7.09 -17.96
CA TYR A 139 -12.26 -6.40 -18.87
C TYR A 139 -11.44 -5.32 -18.17
N LEU A 140 -11.96 -4.75 -17.08
CA LEU A 140 -11.30 -3.71 -16.31
C LEU A 140 -10.35 -4.28 -15.27
N LYS A 141 -10.74 -5.36 -14.61
CA LYS A 141 -10.03 -5.93 -13.45
C LYS A 141 -9.56 -7.36 -13.73
N SER A 142 -8.68 -7.51 -14.71
CA SER A 142 -8.15 -8.82 -15.16
C SER A 142 -7.35 -9.57 -14.08
N TRP A 143 -6.95 -8.90 -12.98
CA TRP A 143 -6.25 -9.50 -11.83
C TRP A 143 -7.19 -10.10 -10.79
N TRP A 144 -8.48 -9.85 -10.88
CA TRP A 144 -9.45 -10.46 -9.98
C TRP A 144 -9.44 -11.98 -10.13
N GLN A 145 -9.31 -12.67 -9.01
CA GLN A 145 -9.35 -14.12 -8.94
C GLN A 145 -10.67 -14.54 -8.33
N VAL A 146 -11.45 -15.31 -9.07
CA VAL A 146 -12.76 -15.81 -8.64
C VAL A 146 -12.65 -17.31 -8.43
N ASP A 147 -12.84 -17.74 -7.18
CA ASP A 147 -13.03 -19.15 -6.85
C ASP A 147 -14.51 -19.51 -7.03
N GLY A 148 -14.86 -19.95 -8.22
CA GLY A 148 -16.22 -20.21 -8.64
C GLY A 148 -16.49 -19.76 -10.06
N GLU A 149 -17.68 -19.22 -10.27
CA GLU A 149 -18.15 -18.72 -11.58
C GLU A 149 -18.46 -17.23 -11.49
N TRP A 150 -18.17 -16.50 -12.56
CA TRP A 150 -18.58 -15.12 -12.68
C TRP A 150 -20.12 -15.05 -12.80
N PRO A 151 -20.79 -14.07 -12.16
CA PRO A 151 -22.22 -13.88 -12.32
C PRO A 151 -22.57 -13.60 -13.80
N GLU A 152 -23.58 -14.27 -14.31
CA GLU A 152 -24.12 -14.00 -15.63
C GLU A 152 -25.26 -12.97 -15.54
N GLU A 153 -25.38 -12.09 -16.55
CA GLU A 153 -26.47 -11.09 -16.60
C GLU A 153 -27.88 -11.68 -16.56
N LYS A 154 -28.01 -12.92 -16.98
CA LYS A 154 -29.31 -13.66 -16.95
C LYS A 154 -29.71 -14.11 -15.55
N GLU A 155 -28.77 -14.17 -14.63
CA GLU A 155 -28.95 -14.60 -13.26
C GLU A 155 -28.81 -13.40 -12.31
N GLU A 156 -29.84 -12.54 -12.30
CA GLU A 156 -29.82 -11.28 -11.53
C GLU A 156 -29.45 -11.42 -10.06
N ASN A 157 -29.71 -12.58 -9.46
CA ASN A 157 -29.45 -12.85 -8.05
C ASN A 157 -28.05 -13.45 -7.79
N SER A 158 -27.27 -13.75 -8.84
CA SER A 158 -25.93 -14.33 -8.71
C SER A 158 -24.93 -13.25 -8.31
N VAL A 159 -24.10 -13.53 -7.29
CA VAL A 159 -23.15 -12.55 -6.74
C VAL A 159 -21.78 -13.15 -6.48
N LEU A 160 -20.77 -12.30 -6.50
CA LEU A 160 -19.47 -12.58 -5.90
C LEU A 160 -19.45 -12.04 -4.47
N VAL A 161 -18.81 -12.78 -3.57
CA VAL A 161 -18.56 -12.33 -2.20
C VAL A 161 -17.05 -12.19 -2.01
N GLY A 162 -16.61 -11.04 -1.56
CA GLY A 162 -15.20 -10.82 -1.25
C GLY A 162 -14.70 -11.78 -0.18
N LYS A 163 -13.46 -12.22 -0.27
CA LYS A 163 -12.88 -13.27 0.59
C LYS A 163 -12.96 -12.96 2.08
N ASP A 164 -12.74 -11.67 2.45
CA ASP A 164 -12.73 -11.25 3.85
C ASP A 164 -14.14 -11.23 4.42
N LEU A 165 -15.13 -10.78 3.61
CA LEU A 165 -16.54 -10.85 3.97
C LEU A 165 -17.02 -12.29 4.05
N ALA A 166 -16.65 -13.13 3.08
CA ALA A 166 -17.00 -14.56 3.09
C ALA A 166 -16.48 -15.28 4.33
N ALA A 167 -15.25 -14.97 4.73
CA ALA A 167 -14.65 -15.51 5.96
C ALA A 167 -15.40 -15.04 7.22
N SER A 168 -15.79 -13.76 7.30
CA SER A 168 -16.51 -13.18 8.44
C SER A 168 -17.93 -13.75 8.60
N LEU A 169 -18.63 -13.95 7.50
CA LEU A 169 -19.99 -14.47 7.45
C LEU A 169 -20.05 -16.01 7.40
N HIS A 170 -18.90 -16.69 7.27
CA HIS A 170 -18.79 -18.14 7.08
C HIS A 170 -19.57 -18.66 5.87
N VAL A 171 -19.56 -17.89 4.78
CA VAL A 171 -20.31 -18.16 3.54
C VAL A 171 -19.40 -18.86 2.52
N LYS A 172 -20.00 -19.78 1.75
CA LYS A 172 -19.33 -20.55 0.70
C LYS A 172 -20.07 -20.43 -0.63
N LYS A 173 -19.39 -20.81 -1.72
CA LYS A 173 -20.02 -20.95 -3.04
C LYS A 173 -21.26 -21.84 -2.95
N GLY A 174 -22.37 -21.38 -3.52
CA GLY A 174 -23.68 -22.04 -3.54
C GLY A 174 -24.61 -21.64 -2.38
N ASP A 175 -24.12 -20.91 -1.39
CA ASP A 175 -24.96 -20.42 -0.30
C ASP A 175 -25.90 -19.32 -0.77
N THR A 176 -27.03 -19.17 -0.08
CA THR A 176 -28.01 -18.12 -0.35
C THR A 176 -28.05 -17.12 0.80
N LEU A 177 -27.81 -15.86 0.50
CA LEU A 177 -27.90 -14.74 1.44
C LEU A 177 -29.25 -14.05 1.27
N TYR A 178 -30.07 -14.07 2.29
CA TYR A 178 -31.35 -13.35 2.29
C TYR A 178 -31.14 -11.95 2.87
N TYR A 179 -31.73 -10.95 2.20
CA TYR A 179 -31.67 -9.56 2.63
C TYR A 179 -33.02 -8.86 2.50
N THR A 180 -33.15 -7.74 3.17
CA THR A 180 -34.36 -6.92 3.10
C THR A 180 -34.05 -5.67 2.27
N ASN A 181 -34.87 -5.47 1.22
CA ASN A 181 -34.84 -4.28 0.37
C ASN A 181 -35.24 -3.02 1.14
N LYS A 182 -34.95 -1.86 0.60
CA LYS A 182 -35.32 -0.57 1.20
C LYS A 182 -36.84 -0.36 1.28
N ASP A 183 -37.59 -1.01 0.42
CA ASP A 183 -39.09 -1.03 0.41
C ASP A 183 -39.69 -2.04 1.39
N GLY A 184 -38.88 -2.81 2.11
CA GLY A 184 -39.29 -3.86 3.05
C GLY A 184 -39.53 -5.22 2.41
N THR A 185 -39.39 -5.36 1.10
CA THR A 185 -39.51 -6.69 0.43
C THR A 185 -38.22 -7.50 0.67
N LYS A 186 -38.35 -8.85 0.65
CA LYS A 186 -37.19 -9.74 0.80
C LYS A 186 -36.60 -10.06 -0.56
N GLY A 187 -35.29 -9.97 -0.62
CA GLY A 187 -34.46 -10.42 -1.73
C GLY A 187 -33.53 -11.57 -1.31
N SER A 188 -32.87 -12.15 -2.29
CA SER A 188 -31.84 -13.18 -2.04
C SER A 188 -30.71 -13.06 -3.04
N PHE A 189 -29.49 -13.25 -2.56
CA PHE A 189 -28.29 -13.38 -3.36
C PHE A 189 -27.78 -14.83 -3.31
N ILE A 190 -27.42 -15.38 -4.45
CA ILE A 190 -26.82 -16.71 -4.57
C ILE A 190 -25.32 -16.51 -4.83
N VAL A 191 -24.48 -17.06 -3.96
CA VAL A 191 -23.03 -16.92 -4.06
C VAL A 191 -22.50 -17.81 -5.19
N SER A 192 -22.16 -17.23 -6.33
CA SER A 192 -21.56 -17.94 -7.48
C SER A 192 -20.06 -18.15 -7.32
N GLY A 193 -19.39 -17.29 -6.58
CA GLY A 193 -17.95 -17.38 -6.35
C GLY A 193 -17.47 -16.49 -5.21
N ILE A 194 -16.26 -16.80 -4.74
CA ILE A 194 -15.53 -15.99 -3.76
C ILE A 194 -14.47 -15.20 -4.52
N LEU A 195 -14.50 -13.88 -4.36
CA LEU A 195 -13.58 -12.95 -5.01
C LEU A 195 -12.36 -12.69 -4.14
N THR A 196 -11.18 -12.73 -4.76
CA THR A 196 -9.94 -12.17 -4.23
C THR A 196 -9.48 -11.06 -5.16
N GLY A 197 -9.71 -9.82 -4.77
CA GLY A 197 -9.35 -8.63 -5.53
C GLY A 197 -8.07 -7.95 -5.03
N GLY A 198 -7.84 -8.01 -3.73
CA GLY A 198 -6.71 -7.37 -3.05
C GLY A 198 -6.97 -5.93 -2.60
N GLY A 199 -8.23 -5.47 -2.65
CA GLY A 199 -8.66 -4.14 -2.26
C GLY A 199 -9.94 -4.15 -1.42
N GLU A 200 -10.69 -3.06 -1.45
CA GLU A 200 -11.95 -2.90 -0.69
C GLU A 200 -13.00 -3.94 -1.09
N GLU A 201 -12.97 -4.40 -2.33
CA GLU A 201 -13.83 -5.43 -2.88
C GLU A 201 -13.75 -6.78 -2.14
N ASP A 202 -12.67 -7.04 -1.41
CA ASP A 202 -12.53 -8.24 -0.58
C ASP A 202 -13.48 -8.21 0.64
N GLY A 203 -13.99 -7.02 1.00
CA GLY A 203 -14.92 -6.79 2.12
C GLY A 203 -16.39 -6.62 1.73
N GLU A 204 -16.78 -6.77 0.46
CA GLU A 204 -18.13 -6.46 0.00
C GLU A 204 -18.79 -7.58 -0.82
N ILE A 205 -20.10 -7.44 -1.05
CA ILE A 205 -20.85 -8.26 -2.02
C ILE A 205 -20.84 -7.52 -3.34
N ILE A 206 -20.42 -8.17 -4.42
CA ILE A 206 -20.44 -7.61 -5.77
C ILE A 206 -21.51 -8.33 -6.57
N ALA A 207 -22.51 -7.58 -6.96
CA ALA A 207 -23.69 -8.08 -7.64
C ALA A 207 -23.89 -7.41 -9.00
N TYR A 208 -24.74 -8.00 -9.82
CA TYR A 208 -25.17 -7.35 -11.06
C TYR A 208 -25.93 -6.05 -10.77
N LEU A 209 -25.64 -4.99 -11.53
CA LEU A 209 -26.12 -3.63 -11.25
C LEU A 209 -27.64 -3.54 -11.00
N PRO A 210 -28.54 -4.12 -11.84
CA PRO A 210 -29.99 -4.06 -11.60
C PRO A 210 -30.43 -4.67 -10.28
N ALA A 211 -29.76 -5.72 -9.82
CA ALA A 211 -30.09 -6.33 -8.52
C ALA A 211 -29.84 -5.36 -7.35
N VAL A 212 -28.71 -4.64 -7.39
CA VAL A 212 -28.38 -3.65 -6.36
C VAL A 212 -29.25 -2.40 -6.49
N GLN A 213 -29.53 -1.96 -7.71
CA GLN A 213 -30.47 -0.86 -7.95
C GLN A 213 -31.84 -1.12 -7.33
N LYS A 214 -32.36 -2.34 -7.51
CA LYS A 214 -33.62 -2.78 -6.90
C LYS A 214 -33.52 -2.87 -5.37
N ALA A 215 -32.44 -3.45 -4.85
CA ALA A 215 -32.22 -3.57 -3.41
C ALA A 215 -32.16 -2.20 -2.70
N LEU A 216 -31.58 -1.20 -3.35
CA LEU A 216 -31.42 0.15 -2.82
C LEU A 216 -32.58 1.11 -3.20
N GLY A 217 -33.49 0.71 -4.10
CA GLY A 217 -34.56 1.58 -4.63
C GLY A 217 -34.00 2.71 -5.49
N LEU A 218 -32.93 2.44 -6.26
CA LEU A 218 -32.19 3.41 -7.09
C LEU A 218 -32.15 2.95 -8.55
N GLU A 219 -33.28 2.52 -9.09
CA GLU A 219 -33.38 2.00 -10.46
C GLU A 219 -32.88 3.01 -11.50
N GLY A 220 -32.07 2.53 -12.46
CA GLY A 220 -31.47 3.33 -13.51
C GLY A 220 -30.44 4.37 -13.05
N LYS A 221 -29.96 4.29 -11.80
CA LYS A 221 -28.97 5.20 -11.21
C LYS A 221 -27.65 4.49 -10.96
N VAL A 222 -26.57 5.24 -11.15
CA VAL A 222 -25.18 4.80 -10.85
C VAL A 222 -24.44 5.90 -10.11
N ASP A 223 -23.56 5.51 -9.20
CA ASP A 223 -22.77 6.42 -8.36
C ASP A 223 -21.50 6.86 -9.10
N THR A 224 -20.81 5.90 -9.69
CA THR A 224 -19.50 6.11 -10.32
C THR A 224 -19.42 5.28 -11.59
N VAL A 225 -18.68 5.76 -12.58
CA VAL A 225 -18.31 4.97 -13.77
C VAL A 225 -16.81 4.95 -13.89
N THR A 226 -16.22 3.77 -13.94
CA THR A 226 -14.81 3.58 -14.22
C THR A 226 -14.62 3.34 -15.73
N VAL A 227 -13.68 4.04 -16.33
CA VAL A 227 -13.40 3.96 -17.78
C VAL A 227 -11.93 3.67 -17.98
N SER A 228 -11.64 2.67 -18.81
CA SER A 228 -10.30 2.38 -19.32
C SER A 228 -10.16 2.92 -20.72
N ALA A 229 -9.21 3.81 -20.91
CA ALA A 229 -8.90 4.40 -22.21
C ALA A 229 -7.43 4.26 -22.56
N MET A 230 -7.12 3.99 -23.83
CA MET A 230 -5.75 4.07 -24.35
C MET A 230 -5.35 5.53 -24.47
N THR A 231 -4.35 5.95 -23.70
CA THR A 231 -3.94 7.35 -23.61
C THR A 231 -2.48 7.56 -23.95
N THR A 232 -2.17 8.78 -24.43
CA THR A 232 -0.82 9.28 -24.60
C THR A 232 -0.33 9.91 -23.28
N PRO A 233 0.96 9.76 -22.90
CA PRO A 233 1.50 10.41 -21.71
C PRO A 233 1.27 11.93 -21.74
N GLU A 234 0.81 12.48 -20.60
CA GLU A 234 0.54 13.90 -20.47
C GLU A 234 1.82 14.76 -20.49
N ASN A 235 1.79 15.83 -21.25
CA ASN A 235 2.81 16.86 -21.28
C ASN A 235 2.37 18.10 -20.48
N GLU A 236 3.16 19.17 -20.54
CA GLU A 236 2.85 20.42 -19.86
C GLU A 236 1.57 21.10 -20.40
N LEU A 237 1.30 20.99 -21.70
CA LEU A 237 0.07 21.49 -22.32
C LEU A 237 -1.16 20.75 -21.75
N ALA A 238 -1.11 19.42 -21.67
CA ALA A 238 -2.18 18.61 -21.12
C ALA A 238 -2.45 18.94 -19.65
N ARG A 239 -1.40 19.16 -18.85
CA ARG A 239 -1.52 19.58 -17.43
C ARG A 239 -2.15 20.96 -17.26
N ARG A 240 -1.78 21.94 -18.11
CA ARG A 240 -2.42 23.27 -18.11
C ARG A 240 -3.89 23.18 -18.52
N ALA A 241 -4.19 22.36 -19.53
CA ALA A 241 -5.55 22.11 -19.98
C ALA A 241 -6.41 21.45 -18.89
N ALA A 242 -5.90 20.44 -18.19
CA ALA A 242 -6.59 19.78 -17.08
C ALA A 242 -6.94 20.76 -15.94
N ALA A 243 -6.07 21.74 -15.68
CA ALA A 243 -6.34 22.76 -14.67
C ALA A 243 -7.40 23.79 -15.14
N ASN A 244 -7.33 24.23 -16.38
CA ASN A 244 -8.29 25.17 -16.96
C ASN A 244 -8.22 25.16 -18.50
N PRO A 245 -9.10 24.42 -19.20
CA PRO A 245 -9.12 24.36 -20.66
C PRO A 245 -9.32 25.73 -21.32
N LYS A 246 -10.05 26.64 -20.65
CA LYS A 246 -10.34 27.99 -21.18
C LYS A 246 -9.14 28.93 -21.19
N SER A 247 -8.05 28.56 -20.49
CA SER A 247 -6.80 29.35 -20.49
C SER A 247 -5.93 29.13 -21.71
N LEU A 248 -6.26 28.13 -22.52
CA LEU A 248 -5.51 27.79 -23.75
C LEU A 248 -5.85 28.72 -24.92
N SER A 249 -4.88 28.99 -25.76
CA SER A 249 -5.14 29.57 -27.06
C SER A 249 -5.90 28.59 -27.97
N ILE A 250 -6.59 29.07 -28.98
CA ILE A 250 -7.39 28.24 -29.89
C ILE A 250 -6.54 27.08 -30.47
N LYS A 251 -5.31 27.37 -30.86
CA LYS A 251 -4.38 26.39 -31.44
C LYS A 251 -3.94 25.35 -30.39
N GLU A 252 -3.66 25.77 -29.15
CA GLU A 252 -3.28 24.87 -28.06
C GLU A 252 -4.46 23.98 -27.67
N TYR A 253 -5.68 24.54 -27.61
CA TYR A 253 -6.90 23.80 -27.35
C TYR A 253 -7.14 22.72 -28.41
N GLU A 254 -7.00 23.06 -29.70
CA GLU A 254 -7.17 22.12 -30.81
C GLU A 254 -6.16 20.96 -30.70
N ILE A 255 -4.87 21.26 -30.46
CA ILE A 255 -3.83 20.26 -30.29
C ILE A 255 -4.16 19.33 -29.10
N TRP A 256 -4.55 19.90 -27.96
CA TRP A 256 -4.89 19.13 -26.78
C TRP A 256 -6.14 18.26 -26.98
N TYR A 257 -7.21 18.84 -27.52
CA TYR A 257 -8.48 18.16 -27.78
C TYR A 257 -8.33 16.97 -28.73
N CYS A 258 -7.52 17.16 -29.80
CA CYS A 258 -7.21 16.15 -30.79
C CYS A 258 -6.03 15.23 -30.42
N THR A 259 -5.53 15.26 -29.20
CA THR A 259 -4.54 14.31 -28.70
C THR A 259 -5.17 13.46 -27.62
N SER A 260 -4.92 12.13 -27.63
CA SER A 260 -5.51 11.17 -26.69
C SER A 260 -4.90 11.26 -25.27
N TYR A 261 -4.82 12.48 -24.73
CA TYR A 261 -4.48 12.66 -23.34
C TYR A 261 -5.63 12.20 -22.44
N VAL A 262 -5.32 11.68 -21.27
CA VAL A 262 -6.35 11.27 -20.31
C VAL A 262 -7.26 12.45 -19.94
N SER A 263 -6.70 13.65 -19.80
CA SER A 263 -7.45 14.87 -19.51
C SER A 263 -8.35 15.31 -20.68
N SER A 264 -7.94 15.10 -21.94
CA SER A 264 -8.76 15.39 -23.12
C SER A 264 -9.94 14.44 -23.23
N ILE A 265 -9.70 13.14 -23.01
CA ILE A 265 -10.76 12.12 -23.01
C ILE A 265 -11.75 12.36 -21.86
N ALA A 266 -11.26 12.64 -20.66
CA ALA A 266 -12.09 12.97 -19.51
C ALA A 266 -13.00 14.19 -19.79
N TYR A 267 -12.43 15.25 -20.35
CA TYR A 267 -13.19 16.45 -20.74
C TYR A 267 -14.30 16.13 -21.75
N GLN A 268 -14.01 15.32 -22.78
CA GLN A 268 -15.01 14.91 -23.78
C GLN A 268 -16.11 14.03 -23.18
N ILE A 269 -15.81 13.22 -22.15
CA ILE A 269 -16.83 12.48 -21.41
C ILE A 269 -17.76 13.44 -20.67
N GLU A 270 -17.23 14.50 -20.05
CA GLU A 270 -18.04 15.54 -19.39
C GLU A 270 -18.94 16.30 -20.36
N GLU A 271 -18.52 16.47 -21.61
CA GLU A 271 -19.33 17.12 -22.64
C GLU A 271 -20.57 16.30 -23.04
N VAL A 272 -20.46 14.96 -23.04
CA VAL A 272 -21.55 14.07 -23.44
C VAL A 272 -22.42 13.61 -22.27
N ILE A 273 -21.86 13.48 -21.06
CA ILE A 273 -22.63 13.16 -19.85
C ILE A 273 -22.85 14.43 -19.04
N HIS A 274 -23.99 15.08 -19.26
CA HIS A 274 -24.30 16.32 -18.59
C HIS A 274 -24.43 16.15 -17.06
N GLY A 275 -23.77 17.03 -16.33
CA GLY A 275 -23.77 17.00 -14.85
C GLY A 275 -22.76 16.01 -14.24
N SER A 276 -21.88 15.43 -15.08
CA SER A 276 -20.76 14.63 -14.59
C SER A 276 -19.47 15.44 -14.43
N VAL A 277 -18.54 14.85 -13.69
CA VAL A 277 -17.13 15.22 -13.63
C VAL A 277 -16.31 13.95 -13.88
N ALA A 278 -15.45 14.00 -14.89
CA ALA A 278 -14.54 12.93 -15.22
C ALA A 278 -13.12 13.28 -14.76
N ARG A 279 -12.56 12.47 -13.88
CA ARG A 279 -11.23 12.71 -13.33
C ARG A 279 -10.26 11.60 -13.72
N PRO A 280 -9.07 11.96 -14.20
CA PRO A 280 -8.01 10.98 -14.33
C PRO A 280 -7.70 10.33 -12.99
N VAL A 281 -7.74 9.01 -12.91
CA VAL A 281 -7.36 8.23 -11.71
C VAL A 281 -5.94 8.58 -11.26
N ARG A 282 -5.09 8.97 -12.21
CA ARG A 282 -3.72 9.42 -11.97
C ARG A 282 -3.61 10.67 -11.10
N GLN A 283 -4.57 11.57 -11.11
CA GLN A 283 -4.58 12.76 -10.23
C GLN A 283 -4.86 12.40 -8.77
N ILE A 284 -5.70 11.40 -8.55
CA ILE A 284 -5.94 10.84 -7.22
C ILE A 284 -4.66 10.14 -6.76
N ALA A 285 -4.08 9.30 -7.61
CA ALA A 285 -2.83 8.59 -7.36
C ALA A 285 -1.61 9.51 -7.14
N GLU A 286 -1.51 10.65 -7.83
CA GLU A 286 -0.41 11.62 -7.62
C GLU A 286 -0.53 12.38 -6.29
N SER A 287 -1.74 12.62 -5.79
CA SER A 287 -1.93 13.24 -4.47
C SER A 287 -1.68 12.24 -3.33
N GLU A 288 -2.11 11.01 -3.49
CA GLU A 288 -1.83 9.90 -2.58
C GLU A 288 -0.35 9.49 -2.63
N GLY A 289 0.24 9.42 -3.82
CA GLY A 289 1.67 9.15 -4.00
C GLY A 289 2.56 10.17 -3.28
N ARG A 290 2.21 11.45 -3.27
CA ARG A 290 2.95 12.48 -2.53
C ARG A 290 2.85 12.31 -1.00
N ILE A 291 1.72 11.82 -0.50
CA ILE A 291 1.55 11.50 0.93
C ILE A 291 2.39 10.29 1.29
N LEU A 292 2.39 9.27 0.43
CA LEU A 292 3.20 8.06 0.62
C LEU A 292 4.70 8.35 0.57
N ASP A 293 5.18 9.15 -0.38
CA ASP A 293 6.57 9.58 -0.48
C ASP A 293 7.01 10.30 0.80
N LYS A 294 6.17 11.19 1.34
CA LYS A 294 6.45 11.87 2.61
C LYS A 294 6.45 10.92 3.80
N THR A 295 5.53 9.95 3.81
CA THR A 295 5.45 8.93 4.86
C THR A 295 6.66 8.00 4.81
N GLN A 296 7.07 7.57 3.62
CA GLN A 296 8.29 6.77 3.42
C GLN A 296 9.54 7.55 3.86
N LEU A 297 9.62 8.84 3.54
CA LEU A 297 10.71 9.71 4.00
C LEU A 297 10.76 9.80 5.54
N LEU A 298 9.62 9.93 6.21
CA LEU A 298 9.52 9.93 7.67
C LEU A 298 9.98 8.58 8.26
N MET A 299 9.55 7.46 7.69
CA MET A 299 9.97 6.12 8.12
C MET A 299 11.47 5.92 7.95
N LEU A 300 12.03 6.38 6.82
CA LEU A 300 13.47 6.35 6.56
C LEU A 300 14.24 7.22 7.58
N LEU A 301 13.74 8.41 7.88
CA LEU A 301 14.34 9.31 8.85
C LEU A 301 14.35 8.70 10.26
N ILE A 302 13.25 8.10 10.70
CA ILE A 302 13.15 7.38 11.97
C ILE A 302 14.13 6.20 11.99
N THR A 303 14.24 5.45 10.90
CA THR A 303 15.20 4.34 10.77
C THR A 303 16.63 4.82 10.93
N VAL A 304 17.02 5.90 10.25
CA VAL A 304 18.36 6.50 10.34
C VAL A 304 18.65 6.99 11.75
N LEU A 305 17.72 7.72 12.38
CA LEU A 305 17.88 8.21 13.75
C LEU A 305 18.01 7.06 14.76
N SER A 306 17.22 6.00 14.60
CA SER A 306 17.32 4.79 15.43
C SER A 306 18.68 4.11 15.30
N LEU A 307 19.17 3.95 14.09
CA LEU A 307 20.50 3.36 13.84
C LEU A 307 21.63 4.23 14.39
N LEU A 308 21.52 5.55 14.26
CA LEU A 308 22.49 6.48 14.87
C LEU A 308 22.48 6.35 16.40
N SER A 309 21.32 6.33 17.04
CA SER A 309 21.19 6.13 18.49
C SER A 309 21.78 4.79 18.94
N ALA A 310 21.47 3.71 18.22
CA ALA A 310 22.02 2.40 18.51
C ALA A 310 23.54 2.36 18.32
N THR A 311 24.07 3.01 17.28
CA THR A 311 25.51 3.14 17.02
C THR A 311 26.22 3.87 18.16
N MET A 312 25.62 4.95 18.67
CA MET A 312 26.16 5.68 19.84
C MET A 312 26.12 4.82 21.10
N GLY A 313 25.05 4.06 21.32
CA GLY A 313 24.92 3.10 22.41
C GLY A 313 26.01 2.01 22.36
N VAL A 314 26.19 1.38 21.19
CA VAL A 314 27.25 0.40 20.96
C VAL A 314 28.64 1.02 21.23
N SER A 315 28.88 2.22 20.70
CA SER A 315 30.15 2.95 20.90
C SER A 315 30.48 3.17 22.36
N ASN A 316 29.49 3.58 23.17
CA ASN A 316 29.67 3.81 24.60
C ASN A 316 29.94 2.49 25.34
N LEU A 317 29.16 1.44 25.08
CA LEU A 317 29.33 0.13 25.71
C LEU A 317 30.68 -0.52 25.38
N VAL A 318 31.10 -0.43 24.11
CA VAL A 318 32.39 -0.97 23.67
C VAL A 318 33.54 -0.20 24.27
N SER A 319 33.47 1.13 24.33
CA SER A 319 34.49 1.96 24.97
C SER A 319 34.62 1.64 26.44
N ALA A 320 33.52 1.49 27.17
CA ALA A 320 33.53 1.09 28.58
C ALA A 320 34.18 -0.29 28.78
N ASN A 321 33.79 -1.28 27.92
CA ASN A 321 34.38 -2.63 27.97
C ASN A 321 35.90 -2.61 27.77
N ILE A 322 36.40 -1.84 26.80
CA ILE A 322 37.87 -1.69 26.58
C ILE A 322 38.55 -1.06 27.77
N MET A 323 37.95 -0.04 28.39
CA MET A 323 38.52 0.59 29.58
C MET A 323 38.65 -0.36 30.77
N GLU A 324 37.61 -1.18 31.02
CA GLU A 324 37.65 -2.19 32.06
C GLU A 324 38.72 -3.28 31.82
N ARG A 325 38.95 -3.63 30.53
CA ARG A 325 39.91 -4.64 30.10
C ARG A 325 41.30 -4.06 29.72
N SER A 326 41.54 -2.79 29.98
CA SER A 326 42.77 -2.10 29.54
C SER A 326 44.04 -2.80 30.04
N ARG A 327 44.03 -3.39 31.25
CA ARG A 327 45.17 -4.15 31.79
C ARG A 327 45.41 -5.45 31.02
N GLU A 328 44.38 -6.20 30.69
CA GLU A 328 44.48 -7.45 29.90
C GLU A 328 45.03 -7.13 28.48
N LEU A 329 44.46 -6.10 27.83
CA LEU A 329 44.91 -5.66 26.50
C LEU A 329 46.34 -5.09 26.52
N GLY A 330 46.68 -4.36 27.58
CA GLY A 330 48.05 -3.84 27.80
C GLY A 330 49.06 -4.96 27.99
N LEU A 331 48.69 -6.04 28.72
CA LEU A 331 49.53 -7.23 28.91
C LEU A 331 49.76 -7.97 27.57
N LEU A 332 48.71 -8.14 26.75
CA LEU A 332 48.83 -8.74 25.41
C LEU A 332 49.84 -7.94 24.54
N LYS A 333 49.78 -6.62 24.56
CA LYS A 333 50.74 -5.75 23.85
C LYS A 333 52.17 -5.87 24.41
N ALA A 334 52.30 -5.97 25.74
CA ALA A 334 53.58 -6.17 26.37
C ALA A 334 54.23 -7.53 26.03
N LEU A 335 53.43 -8.55 25.77
CA LEU A 335 53.86 -9.86 25.31
C LEU A 335 54.15 -9.93 23.77
N GLY A 336 54.04 -8.79 23.06
CA GLY A 336 54.40 -8.67 21.65
C GLY A 336 53.21 -8.74 20.69
N ALA A 337 51.97 -8.67 21.15
CA ALA A 337 50.80 -8.59 20.25
C ALA A 337 50.80 -7.23 19.52
N THR A 338 50.63 -7.27 18.22
CA THR A 338 50.49 -6.05 17.39
C THR A 338 49.16 -5.37 17.66
N ASP A 339 49.07 -4.06 17.43
CA ASP A 339 47.82 -3.29 17.55
C ASP A 339 46.71 -3.86 16.72
N VAL A 340 47.02 -4.30 15.50
CA VAL A 340 46.06 -4.94 14.58
C VAL A 340 45.51 -6.24 15.17
N SER A 341 46.33 -7.08 15.79
CA SER A 341 45.89 -8.33 16.40
C SER A 341 44.91 -8.09 17.56
N VAL A 342 45.18 -7.07 18.38
CA VAL A 342 44.28 -6.68 19.49
C VAL A 342 42.97 -6.10 18.98
N ILE A 343 43.05 -5.24 17.94
CA ILE A 343 41.84 -4.69 17.29
C ILE A 343 40.98 -5.79 16.69
N ILE A 344 41.56 -6.73 15.95
CA ILE A 344 40.81 -7.85 15.33
C ILE A 344 40.16 -8.72 16.42
N LEU A 345 40.84 -8.98 17.53
CA LEU A 345 40.30 -9.72 18.65
C LEU A 345 39.04 -9.05 19.21
N VAL A 346 39.12 -7.78 19.52
CA VAL A 346 38.02 -6.99 20.09
C VAL A 346 36.88 -6.86 19.07
N LEU A 347 37.18 -6.58 17.80
CA LEU A 347 36.15 -6.50 16.74
C LEU A 347 35.44 -7.82 16.53
N SER A 348 36.15 -8.96 16.61
CA SER A 348 35.51 -10.27 16.47
C SER A 348 34.52 -10.56 17.61
N GLU A 349 34.83 -10.15 18.85
CA GLU A 349 33.93 -10.28 19.98
C GLU A 349 32.66 -9.43 19.78
N ILE A 350 32.83 -8.17 19.38
CA ILE A 350 31.72 -7.24 19.11
C ILE A 350 30.86 -7.73 17.93
N PHE A 351 31.51 -8.22 16.88
CA PHE A 351 30.83 -8.74 15.70
C PHE A 351 29.95 -9.96 16.04
N MET A 352 30.44 -10.89 16.87
CA MET A 352 29.64 -12.03 17.29
C MET A 352 28.45 -11.60 18.17
N ALA A 353 28.65 -10.66 19.10
CA ALA A 353 27.56 -10.10 19.89
C ALA A 353 26.56 -9.34 19.02
N GLY A 354 27.06 -8.56 18.07
CA GLY A 354 26.24 -7.82 17.09
C GLY A 354 25.43 -8.73 16.19
N LEU A 355 26.01 -9.84 15.71
CA LEU A 355 25.32 -10.81 14.89
C LEU A 355 24.20 -11.51 15.66
N ALA A 356 24.45 -11.90 16.93
CA ALA A 356 23.42 -12.46 17.80
C ALA A 356 22.29 -11.43 18.06
N GLY A 357 22.66 -10.17 18.34
CA GLY A 357 21.71 -9.05 18.50
C GLY A 357 20.94 -8.77 17.20
N GLY A 358 21.61 -8.81 16.06
CA GLY A 358 20.97 -8.61 14.75
C GLY A 358 19.91 -9.66 14.42
N ILE A 359 20.21 -10.93 14.67
CA ILE A 359 19.25 -12.04 14.49
C ILE A 359 18.03 -11.86 15.41
N LEU A 360 18.26 -11.61 16.70
CA LEU A 360 17.17 -11.35 17.65
C LEU A 360 16.37 -10.11 17.25
N GLY A 361 17.06 -9.03 16.86
CA GLY A 361 16.43 -7.79 16.41
C GLY A 361 15.56 -7.99 15.18
N TYR A 362 15.99 -8.81 14.23
CA TYR A 362 15.18 -9.14 13.05
C TYR A 362 13.84 -9.79 13.43
N PHE A 363 13.84 -10.83 14.26
CA PHE A 363 12.61 -11.50 14.65
C PHE A 363 11.69 -10.62 15.52
N VAL A 364 12.26 -9.87 16.46
CA VAL A 364 11.52 -8.90 17.26
C VAL A 364 10.93 -7.80 16.35
N GLY A 365 11.70 -7.33 15.38
CA GLY A 365 11.28 -6.33 14.41
C GLY A 365 10.14 -6.80 13.51
N LEU A 366 10.14 -8.06 13.08
CA LEU A 366 9.00 -8.65 12.38
C LEU A 366 7.74 -8.66 13.26
N GLY A 367 7.87 -8.97 14.54
CA GLY A 367 6.76 -8.88 15.50
C GLY A 367 6.20 -7.46 15.60
N PHE A 368 7.08 -6.44 15.70
CA PHE A 368 6.65 -5.04 15.71
C PHE A 368 6.01 -4.62 14.38
N ALA A 369 6.52 -5.08 13.24
CA ALA A 369 5.91 -4.81 11.94
C ALA A 369 4.47 -5.33 11.89
N GLN A 370 4.21 -6.55 12.39
CA GLN A 370 2.85 -7.12 12.44
C GLN A 370 1.92 -6.32 13.37
N ILE A 371 2.42 -5.89 14.54
CA ILE A 371 1.64 -5.05 15.46
C ILE A 371 1.26 -3.73 14.80
N ILE A 372 2.23 -3.06 14.15
CA ILE A 372 2.00 -1.80 13.44
C ILE A 372 1.01 -2.03 12.27
N GLY A 373 1.19 -3.11 11.50
CA GLY A 373 0.33 -3.45 10.38
C GLY A 373 -1.13 -3.58 10.80
N HIS A 374 -1.41 -4.39 11.82
CA HIS A 374 -2.78 -4.56 12.31
C HIS A 374 -3.35 -3.31 13.00
N ALA A 375 -2.52 -2.56 13.73
CA ALA A 375 -2.99 -1.38 14.47
C ALA A 375 -3.24 -0.16 13.57
N VAL A 376 -2.47 0.00 12.49
CA VAL A 376 -2.51 1.20 11.63
C VAL A 376 -3.23 0.93 10.30
N PHE A 377 -3.00 -0.24 9.69
CA PHE A 377 -3.48 -0.58 8.36
C PHE A 377 -4.56 -1.67 8.36
N GLY A 378 -4.95 -2.20 9.52
CA GLY A 378 -5.98 -3.25 9.64
C GLY A 378 -5.58 -4.62 9.05
N SER A 379 -4.38 -4.74 8.49
CA SER A 379 -3.91 -5.95 7.81
C SER A 379 -2.47 -6.30 8.21
N GLY A 380 -2.08 -7.58 8.05
CA GLY A 380 -0.70 -8.01 8.30
C GLY A 380 0.27 -7.44 7.27
N ILE A 381 1.52 -7.20 7.71
CA ILE A 381 2.62 -6.74 6.85
C ILE A 381 3.29 -7.93 6.19
N ALA A 382 3.43 -7.92 4.86
CA ALA A 382 4.18 -8.92 4.14
C ALA A 382 5.70 -8.80 4.42
N VAL A 383 6.33 -9.94 4.62
CA VAL A 383 7.79 -9.99 4.85
C VAL A 383 8.51 -9.88 3.52
N ASN A 384 9.19 -8.77 3.30
CA ASN A 384 9.96 -8.55 2.08
C ASN A 384 11.40 -9.05 2.24
N LEU A 385 11.79 -10.03 1.42
CA LEU A 385 13.13 -10.63 1.46
C LEU A 385 14.27 -9.62 1.13
N ILE A 386 13.96 -8.54 0.42
CA ILE A 386 14.91 -7.47 0.10
C ILE A 386 15.41 -6.72 1.35
N VAL A 387 14.65 -6.76 2.43
CA VAL A 387 15.01 -6.14 3.71
C VAL A 387 16.22 -6.84 4.35
N ILE A 388 16.37 -8.16 4.19
CA ILE A 388 17.45 -8.92 4.80
C ILE A 388 18.84 -8.44 4.40
N PRO A 389 19.20 -8.33 3.11
CA PRO A 389 20.51 -7.83 2.71
C PRO A 389 20.76 -6.38 3.15
N ILE A 390 19.71 -5.53 3.15
CA ILE A 390 19.82 -4.16 3.64
C ILE A 390 20.19 -4.15 5.13
N LEU A 391 19.50 -4.95 5.95
CA LEU A 391 19.78 -5.06 7.38
C LEU A 391 21.19 -5.60 7.68
N ILE A 392 21.69 -6.54 6.88
CA ILE A 392 23.07 -7.04 7.03
C ILE A 392 24.07 -5.91 6.80
N VAL A 393 23.90 -5.11 5.76
CA VAL A 393 24.76 -3.95 5.47
C VAL A 393 24.68 -2.93 6.61
N LEU A 394 23.48 -2.59 7.08
CA LEU A 394 23.26 -1.66 8.19
C LEU A 394 23.86 -2.17 9.50
N LEU A 395 23.77 -3.46 9.78
CA LEU A 395 24.37 -4.10 10.95
C LEU A 395 25.90 -3.97 10.92
N ILE A 396 26.52 -4.31 9.79
CA ILE A 396 27.97 -4.18 9.61
C ILE A 396 28.41 -2.72 9.79
N LEU A 397 27.69 -1.80 9.18
CA LEU A 397 27.98 -0.37 9.24
C LEU A 397 27.85 0.17 10.69
N MET A 398 26.81 -0.25 11.41
CA MET A 398 26.59 0.09 12.82
C MET A 398 27.75 -0.41 13.70
N ILE A 399 28.18 -1.66 13.53
CA ILE A 399 29.28 -2.23 14.30
C ILE A 399 30.60 -1.51 13.99
N LEU A 400 30.90 -1.26 12.72
CA LEU A 400 32.12 -0.58 12.31
C LEU A 400 32.17 0.85 12.85
N LEU A 401 31.13 1.63 12.66
CA LEU A 401 31.05 3.02 13.15
C LEU A 401 31.05 3.07 14.68
N GLY A 402 30.29 2.18 15.34
CA GLY A 402 30.23 2.11 16.80
C GLY A 402 31.56 1.71 17.45
N SER A 403 32.40 0.94 16.74
CA SER A 403 33.70 0.52 17.26
C SER A 403 34.83 1.55 17.01
N LEU A 404 34.64 2.59 16.21
CA LEU A 404 35.68 3.58 15.88
C LEU A 404 36.33 4.27 17.12
N PRO A 405 35.57 4.77 18.12
CA PRO A 405 36.15 5.36 19.32
C PRO A 405 36.96 4.36 20.13
N ALA A 406 36.45 3.13 20.18
CA ALA A 406 37.10 2.03 20.86
C ALA A 406 38.45 1.65 20.22
N ILE A 407 38.51 1.56 18.89
CA ILE A 407 39.76 1.35 18.14
C ILE A 407 40.77 2.46 18.46
N ARG A 408 40.34 3.74 18.44
CA ARG A 408 41.18 4.87 18.82
C ARG A 408 41.73 4.75 20.26
N SER A 409 40.93 4.25 21.19
CA SER A 409 41.36 4.02 22.56
C SER A 409 42.42 2.91 22.64
N ILE A 410 42.25 1.78 21.91
CA ILE A 410 43.24 0.70 21.85
C ILE A 410 44.59 1.20 21.30
N LEU A 411 44.56 2.01 20.26
CA LEU A 411 45.82 2.59 19.67
C LEU A 411 46.56 3.51 20.64
N ARG A 412 45.88 4.19 21.54
CA ARG A 412 46.46 5.09 22.56
C ARG A 412 46.92 4.37 23.82
N LEU A 413 46.59 3.08 24.02
CA LEU A 413 47.03 2.29 25.16
C LEU A 413 48.57 2.08 25.13
N ARG A 414 49.25 2.71 26.07
CA ARG A 414 50.70 2.49 26.31
C ARG A 414 50.87 1.41 27.39
N PRO A 415 51.49 0.25 27.09
CA PRO A 415 51.63 -0.85 28.03
C PRO A 415 52.29 -0.46 29.36
N ALA A 416 53.29 0.41 29.31
CA ALA A 416 54.05 0.88 30.48
C ALA A 416 53.17 1.64 31.49
N ILE A 417 52.19 2.45 31.02
CA ILE A 417 51.34 3.27 31.88
C ILE A 417 50.26 2.38 32.53
N VAL A 418 49.70 1.44 31.76
CA VAL A 418 48.58 0.58 32.20
C VAL A 418 49.04 -0.44 33.22
N LEU A 419 50.29 -0.92 33.16
CA LEU A 419 50.85 -1.89 34.09
C LEU A 419 51.33 -1.26 35.41
N HIS A 420 51.71 0.03 35.42
CA HIS A 420 52.16 0.76 36.62
C HIS A 420 51.04 1.44 37.41
N GLY A 421 49.77 1.30 37.02
CA GLY A 421 48.64 1.67 37.85
C GLY A 421 48.37 3.16 38.02
N ARG A 422 48.75 4.01 37.03
CA ARG A 422 48.38 5.43 36.94
C ARG A 422 47.43 5.72 35.79
#